data_d798bf956e8cf000163f7056c73959c2
#
_entry.id   d798bf956e8cf000163f7056c73959c2
#
_cell.length_a   1.000
_cell.length_b   1.000
_cell.length_c   1.000
_cell.angle_alpha   90.00
_cell.angle_beta   90.00
_cell.angle_gamma   90.00
#
_symmetry.space_group_name_H-M   'P 1'
#
loop_
_entity.id
_entity.type
_entity.pdbx_description
1 polymer ?
#
loop_
_entity_poly.entity_id
_entity_poly.type
_entity_poly.pdbx_seq_one_letter_code
_entity_poly.pdbx_strand_id
1 'polypeptide(L)'
;VTNSLGSQGTVCAGGRYDGLVEQLGGRATPAVGFAMGLERLVLLVQAVNPEFKADPVVDIYLVASGADTQSAAMALAERLRDELQGVKLMTNHGGGNFKKQFARADKWGARVAVVLGESEVANGTAVVKDLRSGEQTAVAQDSVAAHLRTLLG
;
A
#
# COMPACT_ATOMS: atom_id res chain seq x y z
N VAL A 1 12.80 -8.50 -24.11
CA VAL A 1 12.44 -7.49 -25.11
C VAL A 1 11.12 -7.90 -25.70
N THR A 2 10.20 -6.98 -25.89
CA THR A 2 8.90 -7.20 -26.54
C THR A 2 8.72 -6.23 -27.71
N ASN A 3 8.01 -6.64 -28.73
CA ASN A 3 7.62 -5.79 -29.85
C ASN A 3 6.24 -5.12 -29.63
N SER A 4 5.55 -5.50 -28.56
CA SER A 4 4.17 -5.03 -28.25
C SER A 4 4.11 -3.65 -27.60
N LEU A 5 5.25 -3.07 -27.21
CA LEU A 5 5.34 -1.78 -26.51
C LEU A 5 6.05 -0.69 -27.35
N GLY A 6 5.99 -0.78 -28.68
CA GLY A 6 6.60 0.18 -29.60
C GLY A 6 8.12 0.31 -29.41
N SER A 7 8.63 1.55 -29.36
CA SER A 7 10.07 1.83 -29.20
C SER A 7 10.64 1.46 -27.83
N GLN A 8 9.81 1.15 -26.85
CA GLN A 8 10.20 0.84 -25.48
C GLN A 8 10.16 -0.67 -25.17
N GLY A 9 10.67 -1.49 -26.06
CA GLY A 9 10.61 -2.95 -25.97
C GLY A 9 11.38 -3.60 -24.82
N THR A 10 12.28 -2.89 -24.14
CA THR A 10 13.03 -3.45 -23.01
C THR A 10 12.22 -3.38 -21.74
N VAL A 11 11.79 -4.53 -21.23
CA VAL A 11 10.99 -4.66 -19.99
C VAL A 11 11.88 -4.89 -18.78
N CYS A 12 12.92 -5.69 -18.94
CA CYS A 12 13.91 -5.99 -17.90
C CYS A 12 15.29 -6.05 -18.54
N ALA A 13 16.28 -5.45 -17.88
CA ALA A 13 17.68 -5.54 -18.29
C ALA A 13 18.59 -5.54 -17.07
N GLY A 14 19.73 -6.18 -17.18
CA GLY A 14 20.71 -6.26 -16.12
C GLY A 14 22.05 -6.76 -16.65
N GLY A 15 22.98 -6.94 -15.73
CA GLY A 15 24.31 -7.38 -16.08
C GLY A 15 25.12 -7.80 -14.87
N ARG A 16 26.31 -8.27 -15.15
CA ARG A 16 27.33 -8.58 -14.15
C ARG A 16 28.34 -7.42 -14.11
N TYR A 17 28.63 -6.94 -12.91
CA TYR A 17 29.39 -5.71 -12.66
C TYR A 17 30.54 -5.96 -11.68
N ASP A 18 31.40 -6.96 -11.94
CA ASP A 18 32.43 -7.42 -11.00
C ASP A 18 33.42 -6.34 -10.58
N GLY A 19 33.68 -5.33 -11.41
CA GLY A 19 34.56 -4.21 -11.07
C GLY A 19 33.87 -3.02 -10.41
N LEU A 20 32.53 -3.02 -10.26
CA LEU A 20 31.80 -1.84 -9.80
C LEU A 20 32.08 -1.49 -8.33
N VAL A 21 32.12 -2.47 -7.45
CA VAL A 21 32.36 -2.24 -6.02
C VAL A 21 33.75 -1.69 -5.77
N GLU A 22 34.75 -2.18 -6.51
CA GLU A 22 36.13 -1.68 -6.46
C GLU A 22 36.26 -0.24 -7.00
N GLN A 23 35.58 0.07 -8.10
CA GLN A 23 35.54 1.43 -8.67
C GLN A 23 34.89 2.43 -7.70
N LEU A 24 33.97 1.98 -6.85
CA LEU A 24 33.33 2.79 -5.79
C LEU A 24 34.14 2.84 -4.49
N GLY A 25 35.37 2.29 -4.48
CA GLY A 25 36.27 2.32 -3.32
C GLY A 25 36.06 1.19 -2.31
N GLY A 26 35.27 0.18 -2.66
CA GLY A 26 35.08 -1.03 -1.85
C GLY A 26 36.10 -2.13 -2.16
N ARG A 27 35.95 -3.29 -1.54
CA ARG A 27 36.75 -4.48 -1.87
C ARG A 27 36.31 -5.03 -3.22
N ALA A 28 37.23 -5.62 -3.98
CA ALA A 28 36.90 -6.35 -5.20
C ALA A 28 35.87 -7.44 -4.89
N THR A 29 34.64 -7.21 -5.32
CA THR A 29 33.50 -8.09 -5.01
C THR A 29 32.67 -8.27 -6.29
N PRO A 30 32.45 -9.50 -6.74
CA PRO A 30 31.55 -9.75 -7.85
C PRO A 30 30.14 -9.23 -7.55
N ALA A 31 29.54 -8.54 -8.51
CA ALA A 31 28.20 -7.99 -8.38
C ALA A 31 27.35 -8.29 -9.61
N VAL A 32 26.08 -8.51 -9.41
CA VAL A 32 25.07 -8.67 -10.44
C VAL A 32 23.85 -7.84 -10.07
N GLY A 33 23.23 -7.25 -11.03
CA GLY A 33 22.01 -6.49 -10.81
C GLY A 33 21.13 -6.45 -12.04
N PHE A 34 19.87 -6.18 -11.82
CA PHE A 34 18.91 -5.96 -12.89
C PHE A 34 17.87 -4.92 -12.46
N ALA A 35 17.22 -4.32 -13.44
CA ALA A 35 16.09 -3.44 -13.22
C ALA A 35 14.96 -3.80 -14.20
N MET A 36 13.72 -3.60 -13.75
CA MET A 36 12.55 -3.82 -14.58
C MET A 36 11.57 -2.64 -14.46
N GLY A 37 10.87 -2.35 -15.55
CA GLY A 37 9.80 -1.36 -15.57
C GLY A 37 8.48 -1.99 -15.17
N LEU A 38 7.95 -1.68 -13.99
CA LEU A 38 6.68 -2.22 -13.51
C LEU A 38 5.52 -1.82 -14.43
N GLU A 39 5.48 -0.57 -14.86
CA GLU A 39 4.46 -0.07 -15.80
C GLU A 39 4.51 -0.82 -17.13
N ARG A 40 5.72 -1.15 -17.64
CA ARG A 40 5.88 -1.94 -18.84
C ARG A 40 5.40 -3.38 -18.66
N LEU A 41 5.61 -3.96 -17.49
CA LEU A 41 5.07 -5.28 -17.16
C LEU A 41 3.54 -5.25 -17.13
N VAL A 42 2.93 -4.24 -16.51
CA VAL A 42 1.47 -4.06 -16.50
C VAL A 42 0.92 -3.94 -17.91
N LEU A 43 1.51 -3.08 -18.74
CA LEU A 43 1.13 -2.92 -20.16
C LEU A 43 1.26 -4.23 -20.94
N LEU A 44 2.30 -5.01 -20.68
CA LEU A 44 2.51 -6.30 -21.34
C LEU A 44 1.45 -7.33 -20.92
N VAL A 45 1.13 -7.39 -19.61
CA VAL A 45 0.05 -8.25 -19.09
C VAL A 45 -1.28 -7.89 -19.75
N GLN A 46 -1.61 -6.61 -19.84
CA GLN A 46 -2.83 -6.14 -20.50
C GLN A 46 -2.85 -6.44 -22.01
N ALA A 47 -1.69 -6.37 -22.69
CA ALA A 47 -1.60 -6.70 -24.10
C ALA A 47 -1.78 -8.20 -24.38
N VAL A 48 -1.28 -9.06 -23.48
CA VAL A 48 -1.39 -10.52 -23.60
C VAL A 48 -2.73 -11.05 -23.10
N ASN A 49 -3.31 -10.40 -22.10
CA ASN A 49 -4.61 -10.74 -21.53
C ASN A 49 -5.49 -9.48 -21.41
N PRO A 50 -6.17 -9.06 -22.49
CA PRO A 50 -7.02 -7.86 -22.49
C PRO A 50 -8.19 -7.92 -21.48
N GLU A 51 -8.62 -9.11 -21.10
CA GLU A 51 -9.67 -9.32 -20.11
C GLU A 51 -9.16 -9.21 -18.66
N PHE A 52 -7.85 -9.12 -18.48
CA PHE A 52 -7.27 -8.96 -17.16
C PHE A 52 -7.68 -7.61 -16.57
N LYS A 53 -8.49 -7.68 -15.54
CA LYS A 53 -8.85 -6.54 -14.69
C LYS A 53 -8.26 -6.81 -13.32
N ALA A 54 -7.37 -5.94 -12.87
CA ALA A 54 -6.98 -5.94 -11.48
C ALA A 54 -8.18 -5.40 -10.68
N ASP A 55 -8.83 -6.27 -9.92
CA ASP A 55 -9.85 -5.80 -8.99
C ASP A 55 -9.19 -4.91 -7.95
N PRO A 56 -9.67 -3.68 -7.79
CA PRO A 56 -9.20 -2.78 -6.74
C PRO A 56 -9.74 -3.29 -5.39
N VAL A 57 -9.19 -4.40 -4.92
CA VAL A 57 -9.60 -4.97 -3.63
C VAL A 57 -8.64 -4.47 -2.57
N VAL A 58 -9.15 -3.62 -1.71
CA VAL A 58 -8.49 -3.17 -0.49
C VAL A 58 -9.36 -3.66 0.67
N ASP A 59 -8.78 -4.38 1.60
CA ASP A 59 -9.51 -4.84 2.78
C ASP A 59 -9.68 -3.70 3.78
N ILE A 60 -8.59 -2.96 4.03
CA ILE A 60 -8.52 -1.87 5.00
C ILE A 60 -8.07 -0.58 4.32
N TYR A 61 -8.83 0.49 4.48
CA TYR A 61 -8.42 1.84 4.09
C TYR A 61 -8.19 2.70 5.33
N LEU A 62 -6.96 3.23 5.48
CA LEU A 62 -6.62 4.06 6.61
C LEU A 62 -6.85 5.53 6.26
N VAL A 63 -7.75 6.15 7.01
CA VAL A 63 -8.20 7.53 6.87
C VAL A 63 -7.54 8.38 7.96
N ALA A 64 -6.87 9.46 7.58
CA ALA A 64 -6.23 10.37 8.52
C ALA A 64 -6.55 11.83 8.17
N SER A 65 -6.96 12.61 9.14
CA SER A 65 -7.28 14.03 8.93
C SER A 65 -6.98 14.86 10.19
N GLY A 66 -6.20 15.89 10.01
CA GLY A 66 -5.73 16.80 11.03
C GLY A 66 -4.22 16.98 10.99
N ALA A 67 -3.71 17.96 11.76
CA ALA A 67 -2.27 18.16 11.91
C ALA A 67 -1.64 16.91 12.54
N ASP A 68 -0.44 16.55 12.11
CA ASP A 68 0.37 15.44 12.64
C ASP A 68 -0.26 14.04 12.61
N THR A 69 -1.51 13.91 12.12
CA THR A 69 -2.16 12.60 12.01
C THR A 69 -1.54 11.69 10.95
N GLN A 70 -0.87 12.27 9.96
CA GLN A 70 -0.30 11.51 8.85
C GLN A 70 0.85 10.60 9.29
N SER A 71 1.74 11.07 10.16
CA SER A 71 2.84 10.26 10.69
C SER A 71 2.32 9.13 11.59
N ALA A 72 1.36 9.41 12.45
CA ALA A 72 0.70 8.41 13.27
C ALA A 72 -0.02 7.35 12.42
N ALA A 73 -0.69 7.78 11.35
CA ALA A 73 -1.35 6.87 10.41
C ALA A 73 -0.36 5.96 9.68
N MET A 74 0.79 6.49 9.26
CA MET A 74 1.85 5.70 8.65
C MET A 74 2.40 4.65 9.62
N ALA A 75 2.71 5.05 10.86
CA ALA A 75 3.21 4.13 11.90
C ALA A 75 2.19 3.01 12.21
N LEU A 76 0.92 3.37 12.36
CA LEU A 76 -0.15 2.40 12.57
C LEU A 76 -0.29 1.47 11.35
N ALA A 77 -0.21 1.99 10.15
CA ALA A 77 -0.32 1.18 8.92
C ALA A 77 0.79 0.13 8.81
N GLU A 78 2.04 0.50 9.10
CA GLU A 78 3.15 -0.46 9.07
C GLU A 78 2.98 -1.54 10.13
N ARG A 79 2.60 -1.17 11.36
CA ARG A 79 2.31 -2.14 12.42
C ARG A 79 1.19 -3.10 12.01
N LEU A 80 0.11 -2.58 11.42
CA LEU A 80 -0.99 -3.43 10.94
C LEU A 80 -0.57 -4.36 9.79
N ARG A 81 0.34 -3.93 8.90
CA ARG A 81 0.90 -4.79 7.85
C ARG A 81 1.72 -5.93 8.42
N ASP A 82 2.51 -5.66 9.45
CA ASP A 82 3.32 -6.68 10.12
C ASP A 82 2.44 -7.71 10.86
N GLU A 83 1.36 -7.24 11.50
CA GLU A 83 0.48 -8.09 12.30
C GLU A 83 -0.61 -8.81 11.49
N LEU A 84 -1.04 -8.27 10.33
CA LEU A 84 -2.14 -8.77 9.52
C LEU A 84 -1.63 -9.26 8.16
N GLN A 85 -0.87 -10.35 8.15
CA GLN A 85 -0.32 -10.91 6.92
C GLN A 85 -1.45 -11.31 5.94
N GLY A 86 -1.26 -10.97 4.66
CA GLY A 86 -2.22 -11.25 3.60
C GLY A 86 -3.36 -10.24 3.46
N VAL A 87 -3.50 -9.29 4.39
CA VAL A 87 -4.50 -8.23 4.34
C VAL A 87 -4.01 -7.07 3.47
N LYS A 88 -4.82 -6.62 2.54
CA LYS A 88 -4.51 -5.49 1.65
C LYS A 88 -4.88 -4.18 2.32
N LEU A 89 -3.89 -3.47 2.85
CA LEU A 89 -4.05 -2.21 3.53
C LEU A 89 -3.55 -1.05 2.67
N MET A 90 -4.39 -0.05 2.47
CA MET A 90 -4.06 1.21 1.80
C MET A 90 -4.18 2.39 2.77
N THR A 91 -3.20 3.29 2.73
CA THR A 91 -3.22 4.56 3.45
C THR A 91 -3.61 5.70 2.53
N ASN A 92 -4.29 6.71 3.07
CA ASN A 92 -4.61 7.91 2.30
C ASN A 92 -3.41 8.85 2.22
N HIS A 93 -2.81 9.01 1.04
CA HIS A 93 -1.69 9.91 0.80
C HIS A 93 -2.08 11.26 0.16
N GLY A 94 -3.29 11.38 -0.35
CA GLY A 94 -3.73 12.54 -1.13
C GLY A 94 -4.40 13.66 -0.32
N GLY A 95 -4.27 13.67 1.01
CA GLY A 95 -4.97 14.65 1.87
C GLY A 95 -6.49 14.62 1.67
N GLY A 96 -7.15 15.73 1.99
CA GLY A 96 -8.59 15.88 1.88
C GLY A 96 -9.33 15.61 3.19
N ASN A 97 -10.54 16.12 3.27
CA ASN A 97 -11.40 15.88 4.42
C ASN A 97 -11.91 14.43 4.47
N PHE A 98 -12.48 14.04 5.58
CA PHE A 98 -13.02 12.69 5.79
C PHE A 98 -13.95 12.23 4.66
N LYS A 99 -14.86 13.10 4.19
CA LYS A 99 -15.80 12.76 3.11
C LYS A 99 -15.08 12.31 1.83
N LYS A 100 -14.02 13.03 1.43
CA LYS A 100 -13.22 12.67 0.24
C LYS A 100 -12.43 11.39 0.43
N GLN A 101 -11.91 11.16 1.65
CA GLN A 101 -11.15 9.97 1.96
C GLN A 101 -12.05 8.72 2.01
N PHE A 102 -13.24 8.82 2.60
CA PHE A 102 -14.24 7.73 2.56
C PHE A 102 -14.71 7.42 1.13
N ALA A 103 -14.91 8.43 0.29
CA ALA A 103 -15.23 8.20 -1.12
C ALA A 103 -14.11 7.46 -1.87
N ARG A 104 -12.83 7.68 -1.50
CA ARG A 104 -11.71 6.90 -2.03
C ARG A 104 -11.71 5.46 -1.48
N ALA A 105 -11.96 5.28 -0.18
CA ALA A 105 -12.07 3.95 0.41
C ALA A 105 -13.13 3.11 -0.30
N ASP A 106 -14.29 3.69 -0.55
CA ASP A 106 -15.38 3.06 -1.29
C ASP A 106 -14.98 2.73 -2.73
N LYS A 107 -14.34 3.67 -3.44
CA LYS A 107 -13.82 3.45 -4.81
C LYS A 107 -12.82 2.29 -4.89
N TRP A 108 -12.01 2.08 -3.85
CA TRP A 108 -11.07 0.98 -3.76
C TRP A 108 -11.69 -0.31 -3.21
N GLY A 109 -12.99 -0.31 -2.95
CA GLY A 109 -13.73 -1.47 -2.45
C GLY A 109 -13.34 -1.90 -1.05
N ALA A 110 -12.82 -0.96 -0.22
CA ALA A 110 -12.42 -1.28 1.13
C ALA A 110 -13.60 -1.82 1.96
N ARG A 111 -13.35 -2.88 2.70
CA ARG A 111 -14.33 -3.45 3.63
C ARG A 111 -14.39 -2.66 4.92
N VAL A 112 -13.23 -2.21 5.41
CA VAL A 112 -13.09 -1.51 6.68
C VAL A 112 -12.30 -0.22 6.50
N ALA A 113 -12.73 0.85 7.17
CA ALA A 113 -11.95 2.07 7.34
C ALA A 113 -11.42 2.15 8.78
N VAL A 114 -10.11 2.40 8.91
CA VAL A 114 -9.48 2.76 10.19
C VAL A 114 -9.24 4.26 10.17
N VAL A 115 -9.84 4.98 11.10
CA VAL A 115 -9.88 6.45 11.12
C VAL A 115 -9.02 6.98 12.26
N LEU A 116 -8.16 7.90 11.92
CA LEU A 116 -7.34 8.67 12.86
C LEU A 116 -7.60 10.17 12.64
N GLY A 117 -8.20 10.80 13.61
CA GLY A 117 -8.22 12.24 13.76
C GLY A 117 -7.24 12.70 14.85
N GLU A 118 -7.15 13.98 15.09
CA GLU A 118 -6.30 14.55 16.14
C GLU A 118 -6.65 14.02 17.53
N SER A 119 -7.94 13.84 17.81
CA SER A 119 -8.44 13.28 19.07
C SER A 119 -8.03 11.81 19.23
N GLU A 120 -8.13 11.02 18.18
CA GLU A 120 -7.73 9.61 18.20
C GLU A 120 -6.24 9.46 18.45
N VAL A 121 -5.43 10.28 17.79
CA VAL A 121 -3.97 10.29 17.99
C VAL A 121 -3.62 10.71 19.42
N ALA A 122 -4.24 11.78 19.94
CA ALA A 122 -3.99 12.27 21.31
C ALA A 122 -4.38 11.24 22.37
N ASN A 123 -5.43 10.47 22.15
CA ASN A 123 -5.95 9.46 23.09
C ASN A 123 -5.39 8.04 22.86
N GLY A 124 -4.52 7.84 21.89
CA GLY A 124 -4.00 6.50 21.56
C GLY A 124 -5.07 5.53 21.04
N THR A 125 -6.12 6.05 20.42
CA THR A 125 -7.24 5.27 19.88
C THR A 125 -7.31 5.37 18.36
N ALA A 126 -8.13 4.55 17.74
CA ALA A 126 -8.57 4.64 16.35
C ALA A 126 -10.04 4.26 16.25
N VAL A 127 -10.76 4.84 15.32
CA VAL A 127 -12.13 4.40 15.02
C VAL A 127 -12.07 3.38 13.88
N VAL A 128 -12.55 2.17 14.14
CA VAL A 128 -12.71 1.11 13.15
C VAL A 128 -14.15 1.14 12.67
N LYS A 129 -14.34 1.33 11.37
CA LYS A 129 -15.66 1.39 10.74
C LYS A 129 -15.81 0.31 9.69
N ASP A 130 -16.78 -0.57 9.85
CA ASP A 130 -17.22 -1.48 8.79
C ASP A 130 -18.00 -0.68 7.75
N LEU A 131 -17.51 -0.68 6.50
CA LEU A 131 -18.12 0.10 5.42
C LEU A 131 -19.35 -0.58 4.80
N ARG A 132 -19.62 -1.85 5.14
CA ARG A 132 -20.81 -2.59 4.71
C ARG A 132 -21.98 -2.38 5.65
N SER A 133 -21.76 -2.59 6.96
CA SER A 133 -22.81 -2.40 7.97
C SER A 133 -22.97 -0.94 8.38
N GLY A 134 -21.91 -0.14 8.26
CA GLY A 134 -21.85 1.23 8.76
C GLY A 134 -21.53 1.32 10.26
N GLU A 135 -21.41 0.20 10.95
CA GLU A 135 -21.04 0.16 12.36
C GLU A 135 -19.63 0.67 12.58
N GLN A 136 -19.43 1.38 13.68
CA GLN A 136 -18.13 1.93 14.05
C GLN A 136 -17.86 1.75 15.54
N THR A 137 -16.60 1.45 15.85
CA THR A 137 -16.14 1.22 17.23
C THR A 137 -14.82 1.94 17.46
N ALA A 138 -14.70 2.66 18.57
CA ALA A 138 -13.42 3.21 19.00
C ALA A 138 -12.61 2.11 19.70
N VAL A 139 -11.38 1.91 19.27
CA VAL A 139 -10.49 0.84 19.72
C VAL A 139 -9.14 1.45 20.11
N ALA A 140 -8.51 0.98 21.19
CA ALA A 140 -7.13 1.35 21.47
C ALA A 140 -6.21 0.95 20.32
N GLN A 141 -5.26 1.80 19.90
CA GLN A 141 -4.42 1.54 18.74
C GLN A 141 -3.68 0.19 18.82
N ASP A 142 -3.31 -0.26 20.02
CA ASP A 142 -2.66 -1.54 20.24
C ASP A 142 -3.59 -2.75 20.07
N SER A 143 -4.88 -2.54 20.10
CA SER A 143 -5.91 -3.59 19.94
C SER A 143 -6.54 -3.60 18.55
N VAL A 144 -6.18 -2.66 17.68
CA VAL A 144 -6.80 -2.52 16.34
C VAL A 144 -6.60 -3.77 15.51
N ALA A 145 -5.40 -4.36 15.51
CA ALA A 145 -5.13 -5.57 14.73
C ALA A 145 -5.98 -6.77 15.16
N ALA A 146 -6.13 -6.97 16.49
CA ALA A 146 -6.97 -8.04 17.04
C ALA A 146 -8.45 -7.82 16.64
N HIS A 147 -8.94 -6.59 16.73
CA HIS A 147 -10.29 -6.23 16.34
C HIS A 147 -10.53 -6.46 14.82
N LEU A 148 -9.58 -6.07 14.00
CA LEU A 148 -9.64 -6.26 12.55
C LEU A 148 -9.64 -7.74 12.14
N ARG A 149 -8.87 -8.61 12.83
CA ARG A 149 -8.92 -10.07 12.59
C ARG A 149 -10.33 -10.62 12.78
N THR A 150 -11.03 -10.15 13.82
CA THR A 150 -12.42 -10.58 14.09
C THR A 150 -13.39 -10.09 13.01
N LEU A 151 -13.19 -8.87 12.50
CA LEU A 151 -14.05 -8.29 11.47
C LEU A 151 -13.82 -8.88 10.08
N LEU A 152 -12.56 -9.19 9.74
CA LEU A 152 -12.20 -9.66 8.40
C LEU A 152 -12.39 -11.17 8.23
N GLY A 153 -12.39 -11.92 9.32
CA GLY A 153 -12.69 -13.36 9.35
C GLY A 153 -11.45 -14.18 9.18
#